data_1c2732e76b45f38cc6b7de17e3e8e78d
#
_entry.id   1c2732e76b45f38cc6b7de17e3e8e78d
#
_cell.length_a   1.000
_cell.length_b   1.000
_cell.length_c   1.000
_cell.angle_alpha   90.00
_cell.angle_beta   90.00
_cell.angle_gamma   90.00
#
_symmetry.space_group_name_H-M   'P 1'
#
loop_
_entity.id
_entity.type
_entity.pdbx_description
1 polymer ?
#
loop_
_entity_poly.entity_id
_entity_poly.type
_entity_poly.pdbx_seq_one_letter_code
_entity_poly.pdbx_strand_id
1 'polypeptide(L)'
;MEFRKLERVVKGYANHRRIQILELLRNEPELSLDEVSRRLNINFKTGSEHIRRLAIAGLVVKRSDGHNVRHKVTNRGQQVLKFLRTLE
;
A
#
# COMPACT_ATOMS: atom_id res chain seq x y z
N MET A 1 -22.65 8.21 5.48
CA MET A 1 -21.21 8.23 5.13
C MET A 1 -20.43 9.09 6.11
N GLU A 2 -19.30 8.62 6.54
CA GLU A 2 -18.39 9.37 7.37
C GLU A 2 -17.32 10.04 6.51
N PHE A 3 -17.52 11.28 6.17
CA PHE A 3 -16.68 11.97 5.20
C PHE A 3 -15.21 12.06 5.62
N ARG A 4 -14.94 12.34 6.89
CA ARG A 4 -13.56 12.46 7.37
C ARG A 4 -12.81 11.12 7.33
N LYS A 5 -13.53 10.04 7.63
CA LYS A 5 -12.97 8.70 7.56
C LYS A 5 -12.62 8.34 6.12
N LEU A 6 -13.52 8.63 5.20
CA LEU A 6 -13.30 8.40 3.78
C LEU A 6 -12.15 9.26 3.25
N GLU A 7 -12.05 10.50 3.70
CA GLU A 7 -10.94 11.37 3.34
C GLU A 7 -9.60 10.76 3.74
N ARG A 8 -9.51 10.20 4.93
CA ARG A 8 -8.28 9.56 5.39
C ARG A 8 -7.88 8.38 4.51
N VAL A 9 -8.87 7.58 4.10
CA VAL A 9 -8.61 6.46 3.19
C VAL A 9 -8.10 6.97 1.85
N VAL A 10 -8.79 7.94 1.26
CA VAL A 10 -8.42 8.50 -0.03
C VAL A 10 -7.03 9.13 0.03
N LYS A 11 -6.76 9.95 1.04
CA LYS A 11 -5.44 10.56 1.22
C LYS A 11 -4.34 9.50 1.42
N GLY A 12 -4.71 8.36 1.99
CA GLY A 12 -3.77 7.27 2.21
C GLY A 12 -3.20 6.73 0.91
N TYR A 13 -3.97 6.70 -0.18
CA TYR A 13 -3.50 6.16 -1.46
C TYR A 13 -3.35 7.22 -2.57
N ALA A 14 -3.73 8.46 -2.34
CA ALA A 14 -3.72 9.52 -3.37
C ALA A 14 -2.30 9.98 -3.67
N ASN A 15 -1.51 9.09 -4.24
CA ASN A 15 -0.10 9.31 -4.60
C ASN A 15 0.27 8.19 -5.58
N HIS A 16 0.88 8.54 -6.72
CA HIS A 16 1.15 7.54 -7.76
C HIS A 16 2.05 6.39 -7.26
N ARG A 17 3.03 6.67 -6.41
CA ARG A 17 3.89 5.62 -5.85
C ARG A 17 3.13 4.69 -4.91
N ARG A 18 2.20 5.23 -4.12
CA ARG A 18 1.37 4.40 -3.24
C ARG A 18 0.43 3.51 -4.03
N ILE A 19 -0.13 4.02 -5.10
CA ILE A 19 -0.96 3.20 -6.01
C ILE A 19 -0.11 2.09 -6.62
N GLN A 20 1.12 2.40 -7.06
CA GLN A 20 2.04 1.40 -7.57
C GLN A 20 2.37 0.33 -6.52
N ILE A 21 2.56 0.73 -5.27
CA ILE A 21 2.84 -0.21 -4.18
C ILE A 21 1.66 -1.16 -3.97
N LEU A 22 0.43 -0.64 -3.97
CA LEU A 22 -0.76 -1.48 -3.84
C LEU A 22 -0.84 -2.49 -4.98
N GLU A 23 -0.62 -2.06 -6.22
CA GLU A 23 -0.65 -2.95 -7.38
C GLU A 23 0.45 -3.99 -7.32
N LEU A 24 1.66 -3.58 -6.93
CA LEU A 24 2.79 -4.49 -6.78
C LEU A 24 2.47 -5.57 -5.74
N LEU A 25 1.98 -5.18 -4.57
CA LEU A 25 1.68 -6.14 -3.50
C LEU A 25 0.50 -7.04 -3.84
N ARG A 26 -0.43 -6.58 -4.68
CA ARG A 26 -1.49 -7.44 -5.18
C ARG A 26 -0.93 -8.55 -6.06
N ASN A 27 0.02 -8.21 -6.91
CA ASN A 27 0.63 -9.16 -7.83
C ASN A 27 1.69 -10.03 -7.16
N GLU A 28 2.44 -9.45 -6.22
CA GLU A 28 3.52 -10.14 -5.50
C GLU A 28 3.31 -9.92 -3.99
N PRO A 29 2.45 -10.71 -3.35
CA PRO A 29 2.21 -10.56 -1.92
C PRO A 29 3.42 -10.97 -1.09
N GLU A 30 3.47 -10.48 0.13
CA GLU A 30 4.48 -10.85 1.12
C GLU A 30 5.88 -10.27 0.86
N LEU A 31 5.96 -9.18 0.08
CA LEU A 31 7.25 -8.52 -0.10
C LEU A 31 7.66 -7.74 1.15
N SER A 32 8.96 -7.69 1.41
CA SER A 32 9.54 -6.81 2.42
C SER A 32 9.61 -5.38 1.89
N LEU A 33 9.86 -4.42 2.78
CA LEU A 33 10.04 -3.03 2.40
C LEU A 33 11.21 -2.86 1.42
N ASP A 34 12.31 -3.57 1.69
CA ASP A 34 13.48 -3.52 0.81
C ASP A 34 13.15 -4.02 -0.60
N GLU A 35 12.41 -5.13 -0.69
CA GLU A 35 11.99 -5.67 -1.96
C GLU A 35 11.05 -4.73 -2.72
N VAL A 36 10.09 -4.12 -2.03
CA VAL A 36 9.19 -3.14 -2.63
C VAL A 36 9.98 -1.96 -3.18
N SER A 37 10.91 -1.44 -2.38
CA SER A 37 11.72 -0.29 -2.77
C SER A 37 12.57 -0.58 -4.00
N ARG A 38 13.16 -1.77 -4.07
CA ARG A 38 13.96 -2.19 -5.23
C ARG A 38 13.10 -2.36 -6.48
N ARG A 39 11.95 -3.05 -6.35
CA ARG A 39 11.04 -3.27 -7.48
C ARG A 39 10.61 -1.96 -8.14
N LEU A 40 10.34 -0.95 -7.32
CA LEU A 40 9.83 0.34 -7.80
C LEU A 40 10.94 1.37 -7.98
N ASN A 41 12.17 1.00 -7.68
CA ASN A 41 13.33 1.90 -7.77
C ASN A 41 13.09 3.20 -7.01
N ILE A 42 12.67 3.09 -5.77
CA ILE A 42 12.47 4.22 -4.87
C ILE A 42 13.38 4.09 -3.66
N ASN A 43 13.71 5.24 -3.07
CA ASN A 43 14.52 5.29 -1.87
C ASN A 43 13.82 4.52 -0.74
N PHE A 44 14.60 3.77 0.04
CA PHE A 44 14.09 2.96 1.16
C PHE A 44 13.29 3.79 2.16
N LYS A 45 13.81 4.96 2.52
CA LYS A 45 13.14 5.86 3.48
C LYS A 45 11.80 6.35 2.92
N THR A 46 11.77 6.72 1.66
CA THR A 46 10.54 7.16 0.97
C THR A 46 9.54 6.01 0.88
N GLY A 47 10.02 4.83 0.51
CA GLY A 47 9.17 3.63 0.47
C GLY A 47 8.58 3.31 1.82
N SER A 48 9.37 3.44 2.88
CA SER A 48 8.91 3.24 4.26
C SER A 48 7.75 4.17 4.60
N GLU A 49 7.88 5.45 4.26
CA GLU A 49 6.82 6.43 4.53
C GLU A 49 5.54 6.12 3.75
N HIS A 50 5.68 5.73 2.49
CA HIS A 50 4.52 5.37 1.68
C HIS A 50 3.79 4.15 2.27
N ILE A 51 4.54 3.12 2.65
CA ILE A 51 3.93 1.92 3.25
C ILE A 51 3.27 2.25 4.58
N ARG A 52 3.91 3.10 5.40
CA ARG A 52 3.33 3.54 6.67
C ARG A 52 1.96 4.22 6.45
N ARG A 53 1.88 5.11 5.46
CA ARG A 53 0.63 5.80 5.12
C ARG A 53 -0.45 4.83 4.64
N LEU A 54 -0.07 3.87 3.83
CA LEU A 54 -0.99 2.84 3.35
C LEU A 54 -1.49 1.97 4.51
N ALA A 55 -0.61 1.63 5.46
CA ALA A 55 -0.99 0.84 6.62
C ALA A 55 -1.95 1.60 7.54
N ILE A 56 -1.68 2.88 7.79
CA ILE A 56 -2.57 3.72 8.61
C ILE A 56 -3.96 3.82 8.00
N ALA A 57 -4.04 3.90 6.68
CA ALA A 57 -5.32 3.95 5.97
C ALA A 57 -6.02 2.58 5.89
N GLY A 58 -5.39 1.52 6.39
CA GLY A 58 -5.97 0.18 6.36
C GLY A 58 -5.93 -0.48 5.00
N LEU A 59 -5.01 -0.07 4.12
CA LEU A 59 -4.90 -0.58 2.74
C LEU A 59 -3.86 -1.68 2.62
N VAL A 60 -2.90 -1.70 3.55
CA VAL A 60 -1.84 -2.68 3.63
C VAL A 60 -1.74 -3.14 5.07
N VAL A 61 -1.46 -4.41 5.29
CA VAL A 61 -1.19 -4.97 6.60
C VAL A 61 0.25 -5.48 6.63
N LYS A 62 0.92 -5.27 7.77
CA LYS A 62 2.26 -5.75 8.02
C LYS A 62 2.19 -7.05 8.81
N ARG A 63 2.97 -8.02 8.42
CA ARG A 63 3.06 -9.30 9.10
C ARG A 63 4.51 -9.59 9.45
N SER A 64 4.79 -9.80 10.74
CA SER A 64 6.12 -10.19 11.19
C SER A 64 6.32 -11.69 10.96
N ASP A 65 7.48 -12.04 10.44
CA ASP A 65 7.88 -13.42 10.16
C ASP A 65 9.34 -13.56 10.64
N GLY A 66 9.52 -13.76 11.95
CA GLY A 66 10.84 -13.79 12.55
C GLY A 66 11.55 -12.44 12.42
N HIS A 67 12.62 -12.40 11.61
CA HIS A 67 13.40 -11.19 11.40
C HIS A 67 12.85 -10.29 10.30
N ASN A 68 11.86 -10.77 9.55
CA ASN A 68 11.34 -10.06 8.40
C ASN A 68 9.94 -9.51 8.66
N VAL A 69 9.67 -8.33 8.12
CA VAL A 69 8.32 -7.76 8.07
C VAL A 69 7.86 -7.84 6.63
N ARG A 70 6.72 -8.49 6.42
CA ARG A 70 6.14 -8.69 5.09
C ARG A 70 4.87 -7.87 4.97
N HIS A 71 4.47 -7.59 3.75
CA HIS A 71 3.37 -6.68 3.47
C HIS A 71 2.34 -7.35 2.57
N LYS A 72 1.06 -7.09 2.86
CA LYS A 72 -0.04 -7.66 2.10
C LYS A 72 -1.14 -6.61 1.92
N VAL A 73 -1.75 -6.60 0.75
CA VAL A 73 -2.90 -5.73 0.48
C VAL A 73 -4.11 -6.27 1.24
N THR A 74 -4.82 -5.40 1.92
CA THR A 74 -6.06 -5.75 2.64
C THR A 74 -7.25 -5.82 1.66
N ASN A 75 -8.40 -6.30 2.14
CA ASN A 75 -9.63 -6.26 1.34
C ASN A 75 -9.96 -4.83 0.92
N ARG A 76 -9.77 -3.86 1.82
CA ARG A 76 -9.98 -2.45 1.47
C ARG A 76 -9.04 -2.02 0.34
N GLY A 77 -7.77 -2.41 0.41
CA GLY A 77 -6.80 -2.12 -0.64
C GLY A 77 -7.21 -2.73 -1.98
N GLN A 78 -7.74 -3.96 -1.97
CA GLN A 78 -8.24 -4.60 -3.17
C GLN A 78 -9.43 -3.83 -3.76
N GLN A 79 -10.33 -3.36 -2.90
CA GLN A 79 -11.48 -2.55 -3.34
C GLN A 79 -11.04 -1.24 -3.98
N VAL A 80 -10.04 -0.58 -3.41
CA VAL A 80 -9.47 0.64 -3.97
C VAL A 80 -8.89 0.37 -5.37
N LEU A 81 -8.10 -0.69 -5.51
CA LEU A 81 -7.51 -1.03 -6.81
C LEU A 81 -8.60 -1.32 -7.85
N LYS A 82 -9.63 -2.04 -7.45
CA LYS A 82 -10.75 -2.34 -8.35
C LYS A 82 -11.44 -1.06 -8.80
N PHE A 83 -11.69 -0.14 -7.87
CA PHE A 83 -12.28 1.16 -8.19
C PHE A 83 -11.38 1.95 -9.14
N LEU A 84 -10.09 2.03 -8.85
CA LEU A 84 -9.16 2.80 -9.66
C LEU A 84 -9.10 2.29 -11.11
N ARG A 85 -9.22 0.96 -11.32
CA ARG A 85 -9.27 0.40 -12.65
C ARG A 85 -10.47 0.90 -13.45
N THR A 86 -11.55 1.24 -12.79
CA THR A 86 -12.74 1.78 -13.50
C THR A 86 -12.52 3.18 -14.04
N LEU A 87 -11.46 3.87 -13.54
CA LEU A 87 -11.16 5.25 -13.94
C LEU A 87 -10.26 5.34 -15.18
N GLU A 88 -9.68 4.23 -15.60
CA GLU A 88 -8.79 4.20 -16.76
C GLU A 88 -9.55 4.20 -18.08
#